data_bd4da35d1dda73797d2e36ed486d1a5b
#
_entry.id   bd4da35d1dda73797d2e36ed486d1a5b
#
_cell.length_a   1.000
_cell.length_b   1.000
_cell.length_c   1.000
_cell.angle_alpha   90.00
_cell.angle_beta   90.00
_cell.angle_gamma   90.00
#
_symmetry.space_group_name_H-M   'P 1'
#
loop_
_entity.id
_entity.type
_entity.pdbx_description
1 polymer ?
#
loop_
_entity_poly.entity_id
_entity_poly.type
_entity_poly.pdbx_seq_one_letter_code
_entity_poly.pdbx_strand_id
1 'polypeptide(L)'
;TFKKINAMSLNELYKSSPFGMFSSFFYGTIQSALFTLLAVYATSMNFTILEISIVTFLLAISGAVAQFPVGKISDVYDRRKVIIASTFGAAIFAIITIFVSGQMYLPDGLATSKTWFYMFFILFSFCSLPMFSLILAHTNDYITKDKFVAAGAGLQFTFGLGAMSGPFLCSIFMDLVGSNGFFVFLFFFHSLIGAFGIYRMRVRETVENPDSQFVAMPQTITPAGIELNPTTEPIEEPIKDENREI
;
A
#
# COMPACT_ATOMS: atom_id res chain seq x y z
N THR A 1 13.89 -31.26 5.60
CA THR A 1 13.85 -30.53 6.89
C THR A 1 13.84 -29.06 6.58
N PHE A 2 12.68 -28.43 6.77
CA PHE A 2 12.56 -26.97 6.59
C PHE A 2 13.55 -26.28 7.53
N LYS A 3 14.40 -25.40 6.97
CA LYS A 3 15.28 -24.54 7.76
C LYS A 3 14.40 -23.71 8.69
N LYS A 4 14.74 -23.69 9.97
CA LYS A 4 14.00 -22.93 10.98
C LYS A 4 14.05 -21.46 10.55
N ILE A 5 12.93 -20.93 10.03
CA ILE A 5 12.81 -19.52 9.71
C ILE A 5 13.11 -18.75 10.99
N ASN A 6 14.08 -17.83 10.94
CA ASN A 6 14.38 -16.98 12.09
C ASN A 6 13.14 -16.14 12.39
N ALA A 7 12.37 -16.54 13.40
CA ALA A 7 11.16 -15.87 13.77
C ALA A 7 11.48 -14.45 14.26
N MET A 8 10.75 -13.47 13.75
CA MET A 8 10.81 -12.08 14.18
C MET A 8 9.53 -11.74 14.93
N SER A 9 9.65 -11.26 16.16
CA SER A 9 8.47 -10.82 16.90
C SER A 9 7.95 -9.48 16.39
N LEU A 10 6.64 -9.20 16.55
CA LEU A 10 6.07 -7.89 16.19
C LEU A 10 6.75 -6.72 16.91
N ASN A 11 7.19 -6.92 18.15
CA ASN A 11 7.92 -5.90 18.90
C ASN A 11 9.32 -5.65 18.30
N GLU A 12 10.00 -6.68 17.84
CA GLU A 12 11.28 -6.55 17.14
C GLU A 12 11.09 -5.83 15.80
N LEU A 13 10.06 -6.19 15.03
CA LEU A 13 9.71 -5.51 13.78
C LEU A 13 9.40 -4.04 14.01
N TYR A 14 8.62 -3.71 15.05
CA TYR A 14 8.32 -2.32 15.40
C TYR A 14 9.58 -1.53 15.78
N LYS A 15 10.50 -2.12 16.55
CA LYS A 15 11.77 -1.48 16.90
C LYS A 15 12.67 -1.27 15.67
N SER A 16 12.68 -2.21 14.73
CA SER A 16 13.48 -2.13 13.51
C SER A 16 12.91 -1.11 12.52
N SER A 17 11.62 -1.18 12.22
CA SER A 17 10.93 -0.31 11.26
C SER A 17 9.57 0.19 11.77
N PRO A 18 9.55 1.17 12.70
CA PRO A 18 8.30 1.74 13.21
C PRO A 18 7.46 2.38 12.12
N PHE A 19 8.11 3.02 11.14
CA PHE A 19 7.42 3.63 10.00
C PHE A 19 6.79 2.57 9.09
N GLY A 20 7.51 1.48 8.80
CA GLY A 20 6.97 0.38 8.01
C GLY A 20 5.73 -0.25 8.65
N MET A 21 5.80 -0.54 9.95
CA MET A 21 4.70 -1.17 10.67
C MET A 21 3.47 -0.25 10.80
N PHE A 22 3.67 1.03 11.14
CA PHE A 22 2.60 2.03 11.17
C PHE A 22 1.94 2.20 9.80
N SER A 23 2.75 2.36 8.76
CA SER A 23 2.27 2.53 7.40
C SER A 23 1.52 1.30 6.89
N SER A 24 2.00 0.09 7.24
CA SER A 24 1.32 -1.16 6.87
C SER A 24 -0.07 -1.25 7.48
N PHE A 25 -0.23 -0.91 8.76
CA PHE A 25 -1.53 -0.91 9.44
C PHE A 25 -2.54 0.04 8.75
N PHE A 26 -2.16 1.32 8.62
CA PHE A 26 -3.07 2.31 8.02
C PHE A 26 -3.27 2.11 6.53
N TYR A 27 -2.28 1.56 5.83
CA TYR A 27 -2.47 1.18 4.44
C TYR A 27 -3.45 0.01 4.29
N GLY A 28 -3.41 -0.98 5.19
CA GLY A 28 -4.44 -2.02 5.27
C GLY A 28 -5.85 -1.45 5.47
N THR A 29 -5.97 -0.46 6.36
CA THR A 29 -7.22 0.27 6.61
C THR A 29 -7.73 0.98 5.33
N ILE A 30 -6.85 1.68 4.63
CA ILE A 30 -7.18 2.36 3.34
C ILE A 30 -7.61 1.33 2.29
N GLN A 31 -6.79 0.32 2.09
CA GLN A 31 -6.92 -0.63 1.00
C GLN A 31 -8.21 -1.46 1.10
N SER A 32 -8.53 -1.95 2.29
CA SER A 32 -9.76 -2.71 2.50
C SER A 32 -11.01 -1.86 2.28
N ALA A 33 -11.03 -0.62 2.75
CA ALA A 33 -12.12 0.31 2.48
C ALA A 33 -12.24 0.62 0.99
N LEU A 34 -11.11 0.87 0.32
CA LEU A 34 -11.06 1.17 -1.11
C LEU A 34 -11.69 0.04 -1.94
N PHE A 35 -11.30 -1.21 -1.70
CA PHE A 35 -11.84 -2.34 -2.48
C PHE A 35 -13.27 -2.74 -2.08
N THR A 36 -13.68 -2.50 -0.84
CA THR A 36 -15.00 -2.90 -0.36
C THR A 36 -16.06 -1.85 -0.66
N LEU A 37 -15.74 -0.56 -0.44
CA LEU A 37 -16.74 0.51 -0.49
C LEU A 37 -16.71 1.35 -1.78
N LEU A 38 -15.75 1.11 -2.70
CA LEU A 38 -15.71 1.81 -3.99
C LEU A 38 -17.01 1.63 -4.79
N ALA A 39 -17.53 0.40 -4.85
CA ALA A 39 -18.79 0.12 -5.55
C ALA A 39 -19.98 0.79 -4.87
N VAL A 40 -20.00 0.83 -3.54
CA VAL A 40 -21.04 1.52 -2.76
C VAL A 40 -20.99 3.02 -3.04
N TYR A 41 -19.80 3.62 -3.00
CA TYR A 41 -19.60 5.02 -3.37
C TYR A 41 -20.09 5.30 -4.79
N ALA A 42 -19.63 4.51 -5.78
CA ALA A 42 -20.00 4.72 -7.17
C ALA A 42 -21.52 4.57 -7.41
N THR A 43 -22.16 3.61 -6.74
CA THR A 43 -23.63 3.45 -6.78
C THR A 43 -24.33 4.70 -6.21
N SER A 44 -23.85 5.23 -5.09
CA SER A 44 -24.43 6.46 -4.49
C SER A 44 -24.25 7.71 -5.37
N MET A 45 -23.27 7.68 -6.29
CA MET A 45 -23.02 8.73 -7.28
C MET A 45 -23.74 8.47 -8.62
N ASN A 46 -24.73 7.55 -8.65
CA ASN A 46 -25.50 7.17 -9.84
C ASN A 46 -24.63 6.65 -11.01
N PHE A 47 -23.56 5.93 -10.71
CA PHE A 47 -22.81 5.20 -11.72
C PHE A 47 -23.58 3.94 -12.12
N THR A 48 -23.61 3.64 -13.42
CA THR A 48 -24.13 2.37 -13.94
C THR A 48 -23.19 1.21 -13.60
N ILE A 49 -23.69 -0.02 -13.70
CA ILE A 49 -22.87 -1.23 -13.45
C ILE A 49 -21.61 -1.25 -14.33
N LEU A 50 -21.76 -0.82 -15.62
CA LEU A 50 -20.62 -0.74 -16.53
C LEU A 50 -19.59 0.30 -16.05
N GLU A 51 -20.03 1.48 -15.61
CA GLU A 51 -19.14 2.53 -15.10
C GLU A 51 -18.44 2.09 -13.81
N ILE A 52 -19.11 1.37 -12.92
CA ILE A 52 -18.50 0.78 -11.71
C ILE A 52 -17.40 -0.22 -12.11
N SER A 53 -17.68 -1.06 -13.12
CA SER A 53 -16.69 -2.01 -13.63
C SER A 53 -15.49 -1.30 -14.26
N ILE A 54 -15.71 -0.20 -14.99
CA ILE A 54 -14.64 0.64 -15.53
C ILE A 54 -13.79 1.25 -14.41
N VAL A 55 -14.39 1.82 -13.38
CA VAL A 55 -13.67 2.40 -12.23
C VAL A 55 -12.82 1.35 -11.54
N THR A 56 -13.36 0.16 -11.31
CA THR A 56 -12.63 -0.95 -10.69
C THR A 56 -11.47 -1.43 -11.57
N PHE A 57 -11.67 -1.51 -12.88
CA PHE A 57 -10.62 -1.84 -13.84
C PHE A 57 -9.52 -0.78 -13.87
N LEU A 58 -9.90 0.51 -13.90
CA LEU A 58 -8.95 1.62 -13.88
C LEU A 58 -8.14 1.64 -12.58
N LEU A 59 -8.74 1.31 -11.43
CA LEU A 59 -8.03 1.11 -10.17
C LEU A 59 -6.93 0.07 -10.33
N ALA A 60 -7.28 -1.12 -10.78
CA ALA A 60 -6.36 -2.25 -10.89
C ALA A 60 -5.21 -1.98 -11.88
N ILE A 61 -5.54 -1.50 -13.09
CA ILE A 61 -4.53 -1.28 -14.15
C ILE A 61 -3.58 -0.13 -13.80
N SER A 62 -4.08 0.98 -13.24
CA SER A 62 -3.23 2.10 -12.85
C SER A 62 -2.27 1.71 -11.73
N GLY A 63 -2.71 0.91 -10.77
CA GLY A 63 -1.84 0.37 -9.73
C GLY A 63 -0.77 -0.57 -10.26
N ALA A 64 -1.13 -1.46 -11.18
CA ALA A 64 -0.16 -2.35 -11.81
C ALA A 64 0.90 -1.59 -12.61
N VAL A 65 0.48 -0.62 -13.41
CA VAL A 65 1.38 0.23 -14.20
C VAL A 65 2.28 1.09 -13.29
N ALA A 66 1.74 1.61 -12.19
CA ALA A 66 2.46 2.47 -11.25
C ALA A 66 3.61 1.75 -10.53
N GLN A 67 3.50 0.44 -10.30
CA GLN A 67 4.54 -0.31 -9.59
C GLN A 67 5.91 -0.20 -10.28
N PHE A 68 5.93 -0.14 -11.62
CA PHE A 68 7.17 -0.09 -12.38
C PHE A 68 7.94 1.24 -12.22
N PRO A 69 7.34 2.42 -12.53
CA PRO A 69 8.04 3.69 -12.35
C PRO A 69 8.28 4.04 -10.88
N VAL A 70 7.31 3.78 -10.00
CA VAL A 70 7.45 4.07 -8.57
C VAL A 70 8.54 3.19 -7.94
N GLY A 71 8.63 1.93 -8.35
CA GLY A 71 9.70 1.03 -7.92
C GLY A 71 11.08 1.55 -8.32
N LYS A 72 11.28 1.90 -9.59
CA LYS A 72 12.55 2.48 -10.08
C LYS A 72 12.93 3.75 -9.33
N ILE A 73 11.97 4.64 -9.09
CA ILE A 73 12.21 5.88 -8.34
C ILE A 73 12.64 5.54 -6.90
N SER A 74 12.03 4.54 -6.27
CA SER A 74 12.34 4.14 -4.90
C SER A 74 13.70 3.48 -4.73
N ASP A 75 14.27 2.93 -5.81
CA ASP A 75 15.63 2.36 -5.78
C ASP A 75 16.73 3.43 -5.95
N VAL A 76 16.37 4.60 -6.52
CA VAL A 76 17.31 5.72 -6.75
C VAL A 76 17.24 6.76 -5.62
N TYR A 77 16.05 6.99 -5.07
CA TYR A 77 15.81 7.98 -4.04
C TYR A 77 15.53 7.32 -2.68
N ASP A 78 15.72 8.09 -1.59
CA ASP A 78 15.30 7.66 -0.24
C ASP A 78 13.84 7.20 -0.25
N ARG A 79 13.62 5.92 0.01
CA ARG A 79 12.28 5.28 -0.02
C ARG A 79 11.25 5.98 0.86
N ARG A 80 11.68 6.58 1.98
CA ARG A 80 10.79 7.37 2.85
C ARG A 80 10.24 8.58 2.11
N LYS A 81 11.07 9.27 1.31
CA LYS A 81 10.64 10.40 0.50
C LYS A 81 9.64 9.97 -0.57
N VAL A 82 9.88 8.82 -1.20
CA VAL A 82 8.98 8.27 -2.22
C VAL A 82 7.63 7.88 -1.59
N ILE A 83 7.63 7.22 -0.43
CA ILE A 83 6.42 6.89 0.32
C ILE A 83 5.64 8.16 0.68
N ILE A 84 6.32 9.17 1.22
CA ILE A 84 5.71 10.46 1.60
C ILE A 84 5.12 11.18 0.38
N ALA A 85 5.87 11.23 -0.73
CA ALA A 85 5.39 11.84 -1.96
C ALA A 85 4.16 11.09 -2.53
N SER A 86 4.19 9.76 -2.53
CA SER A 86 3.06 8.93 -2.97
C SER A 86 1.83 9.11 -2.09
N THR A 87 1.98 9.13 -0.76
CA THR A 87 0.84 9.32 0.15
C THR A 87 0.23 10.71 0.02
N PHE A 88 1.02 11.75 -0.04
CA PHE A 88 0.48 13.11 -0.25
C PHE A 88 -0.07 13.29 -1.65
N GLY A 89 0.53 12.68 -2.67
CA GLY A 89 -0.03 12.65 -4.02
C GLY A 89 -1.42 12.01 -4.04
N ALA A 90 -1.58 10.83 -3.41
CA ALA A 90 -2.87 10.18 -3.26
C ALA A 90 -3.87 11.06 -2.47
N ALA A 91 -3.44 11.67 -1.37
CA ALA A 91 -4.29 12.58 -0.59
C ALA A 91 -4.76 13.78 -1.42
N ILE A 92 -3.88 14.42 -2.17
CA ILE A 92 -4.23 15.55 -3.06
C ILE A 92 -5.25 15.11 -4.11
N PHE A 93 -5.01 13.99 -4.79
CA PHE A 93 -5.93 13.51 -5.81
C PHE A 93 -7.28 13.05 -5.21
N ALA A 94 -7.29 12.53 -3.98
CA ALA A 94 -8.54 12.24 -3.28
C ALA A 94 -9.37 13.51 -3.06
N ILE A 95 -8.76 14.61 -2.61
CA ILE A 95 -9.47 15.91 -2.45
C ILE A 95 -9.95 16.43 -3.80
N ILE A 96 -9.11 16.43 -4.83
CA ILE A 96 -9.53 16.90 -6.17
C ILE A 96 -10.73 16.08 -6.66
N THR A 97 -10.73 14.76 -6.42
CA THR A 97 -11.84 13.89 -6.79
C THR A 97 -13.14 14.28 -6.07
N ILE A 98 -13.09 14.75 -4.80
CA ILE A 98 -14.27 15.27 -4.09
C ILE A 98 -14.86 16.47 -4.83
N PHE A 99 -14.04 17.44 -5.21
CA PHE A 99 -14.50 18.63 -5.92
C PHE A 99 -15.11 18.29 -7.29
N VAL A 100 -14.49 17.38 -8.02
CA VAL A 100 -14.98 16.94 -9.32
C VAL A 100 -16.28 16.14 -9.18
N SER A 101 -16.39 15.27 -8.18
CA SER A 101 -17.62 14.51 -7.94
C SER A 101 -18.79 15.41 -7.51
N GLY A 102 -18.54 16.50 -6.80
CA GLY A 102 -19.54 17.51 -6.49
C GLY A 102 -20.16 18.15 -7.72
N GLN A 103 -19.41 18.32 -8.81
CA GLN A 103 -19.90 18.86 -10.08
C GLN A 103 -20.86 17.91 -10.81
N MET A 104 -20.87 16.62 -10.49
CA MET A 104 -21.79 15.64 -11.11
C MET A 104 -23.27 15.89 -10.77
N TYR A 105 -23.54 16.66 -9.72
CA TYR A 105 -24.91 17.05 -9.34
C TYR A 105 -25.45 18.27 -10.13
N LEU A 106 -24.62 18.90 -10.97
CA LEU A 106 -25.05 20.04 -11.78
C LEU A 106 -25.67 19.56 -13.11
N PRO A 107 -26.79 20.17 -13.56
CA PRO A 107 -27.56 19.72 -14.74
C PRO A 107 -26.74 19.58 -16.03
N ASP A 108 -25.74 20.45 -16.22
CA ASP A 108 -24.95 20.54 -17.47
C ASP A 108 -23.56 19.87 -17.34
N GLY A 109 -23.21 19.31 -16.20
CA GLY A 109 -21.86 18.86 -15.88
C GLY A 109 -21.58 17.36 -16.00
N LEU A 110 -22.59 16.52 -16.16
CA LEU A 110 -22.50 15.09 -15.87
C LEU A 110 -21.43 14.33 -16.68
N ALA A 111 -21.40 14.49 -17.99
CA ALA A 111 -20.46 13.74 -18.86
C ALA A 111 -19.01 14.22 -18.69
N THR A 112 -18.80 15.51 -18.65
CA THR A 112 -17.47 16.12 -18.48
C THR A 112 -16.91 15.83 -17.09
N SER A 113 -17.75 15.86 -16.05
CA SER A 113 -17.35 15.57 -14.67
C SER A 113 -16.93 14.11 -14.48
N LYS A 114 -17.60 13.14 -15.11
CA LYS A 114 -17.21 11.72 -15.06
C LYS A 114 -15.84 11.48 -15.69
N THR A 115 -15.54 12.15 -16.82
CA THR A 115 -14.22 12.05 -17.46
C THR A 115 -13.11 12.55 -16.54
N TRP A 116 -13.29 13.70 -15.88
CA TRP A 116 -12.34 14.23 -14.91
C TRP A 116 -12.24 13.34 -13.67
N PHE A 117 -13.35 12.77 -13.21
CA PHE A 117 -13.35 11.79 -12.13
C PHE A 117 -12.46 10.60 -12.46
N TYR A 118 -12.61 9.98 -13.63
CA TYR A 118 -11.76 8.85 -14.04
C TYR A 118 -10.29 9.24 -14.08
N MET A 119 -9.97 10.42 -14.61
CA MET A 119 -8.60 10.90 -14.70
C MET A 119 -7.96 11.06 -13.30
N PHE A 120 -8.61 11.75 -12.38
CA PHE A 120 -8.08 11.97 -11.05
C PHE A 120 -8.07 10.71 -10.20
N PHE A 121 -9.02 9.81 -10.43
CA PHE A 121 -9.05 8.51 -9.79
C PHE A 121 -7.90 7.59 -10.25
N ILE A 122 -7.53 7.64 -11.54
CA ILE A 122 -6.33 6.97 -12.06
C ILE A 122 -5.07 7.52 -11.36
N LEU A 123 -4.93 8.84 -11.25
CA LEU A 123 -3.78 9.47 -10.59
C LEU A 123 -3.73 9.15 -9.09
N PHE A 124 -4.88 9.13 -8.41
CA PHE A 124 -5.01 8.65 -7.05
C PHE A 124 -4.51 7.21 -6.92
N SER A 125 -5.02 6.32 -7.77
CA SER A 125 -4.69 4.89 -7.76
C SER A 125 -3.21 4.66 -8.07
N PHE A 126 -2.65 5.41 -9.00
CA PHE A 126 -1.23 5.40 -9.35
C PHE A 126 -0.34 5.72 -8.14
N CYS A 127 -0.72 6.70 -7.33
CA CYS A 127 0.00 7.07 -6.13
C CYS A 127 -0.25 6.11 -4.96
N SER A 128 -1.47 5.58 -4.82
CA SER A 128 -1.89 4.78 -3.66
C SER A 128 -1.46 3.32 -3.73
N LEU A 129 -1.67 2.64 -4.87
CA LEU A 129 -1.56 1.17 -4.91
C LEU A 129 -0.14 0.59 -4.78
N PRO A 130 0.96 1.25 -5.19
CA PRO A 130 2.31 0.73 -4.99
C PRO A 130 2.78 0.75 -3.53
N MET A 131 2.02 1.33 -2.62
CA MET A 131 2.42 1.62 -1.24
C MET A 131 2.86 0.39 -0.45
N PHE A 132 2.18 -0.76 -0.59
CA PHE A 132 2.58 -1.95 0.16
C PHE A 132 3.98 -2.43 -0.21
N SER A 133 4.30 -2.45 -1.50
CA SER A 133 5.64 -2.82 -1.98
C SER A 133 6.71 -1.83 -1.51
N LEU A 134 6.39 -0.53 -1.48
CA LEU A 134 7.29 0.50 -0.94
C LEU A 134 7.52 0.33 0.57
N ILE A 135 6.47 0.03 1.34
CA ILE A 135 6.54 -0.20 2.79
C ILE A 135 7.39 -1.43 3.09
N LEU A 136 7.20 -2.50 2.32
CA LEU A 136 7.97 -3.73 2.46
C LEU A 136 9.45 -3.47 2.14
N ALA A 137 9.75 -2.84 1.00
CA ALA A 137 11.10 -2.49 0.61
C ALA A 137 11.78 -1.58 1.64
N HIS A 138 11.06 -0.54 2.14
CA HIS A 138 11.56 0.32 3.21
C HIS A 138 11.85 -0.46 4.51
N THR A 139 11.01 -1.41 4.87
CA THR A 139 11.25 -2.22 6.07
C THR A 139 12.49 -3.09 5.90
N ASN A 140 12.69 -3.67 4.72
CA ASN A 140 13.84 -4.49 4.40
C ASN A 140 15.18 -3.71 4.47
N ASP A 141 15.17 -2.38 4.28
CA ASP A 141 16.36 -1.54 4.47
C ASP A 141 16.92 -1.57 5.91
N TYR A 142 16.09 -1.93 6.89
CA TYR A 142 16.43 -1.91 8.32
C TYR A 142 16.60 -3.27 8.96
N ILE A 143 16.56 -4.34 8.18
CA ILE A 143 16.68 -5.72 8.67
C ILE A 143 17.67 -6.51 7.81
N THR A 144 18.16 -7.61 8.35
CA THR A 144 19.05 -8.53 7.65
C THR A 144 18.27 -9.47 6.73
N LYS A 145 18.90 -9.94 5.65
CA LYS A 145 18.25 -10.75 4.60
C LYS A 145 17.58 -12.02 5.14
N ASP A 146 18.19 -12.65 6.15
CA ASP A 146 17.67 -13.86 6.80
C ASP A 146 16.33 -13.66 7.52
N LYS A 147 15.94 -12.38 7.79
CA LYS A 147 14.68 -12.00 8.43
C LYS A 147 13.64 -11.42 7.48
N PHE A 148 13.92 -11.25 6.19
CA PHE A 148 13.00 -10.62 5.22
C PHE A 148 11.64 -11.32 5.18
N VAL A 149 11.62 -12.65 5.18
CA VAL A 149 10.38 -13.44 5.17
C VAL A 149 9.57 -13.21 6.44
N ALA A 150 10.21 -13.24 7.60
CA ALA A 150 9.55 -13.02 8.88
C ALA A 150 9.02 -11.59 9.01
N ALA A 151 9.76 -10.59 8.55
CA ALA A 151 9.33 -9.20 8.55
C ALA A 151 8.16 -8.96 7.58
N GLY A 152 8.21 -9.54 6.38
CA GLY A 152 7.11 -9.49 5.43
C GLY A 152 5.83 -10.12 5.99
N ALA A 153 5.93 -11.27 6.66
CA ALA A 153 4.81 -11.90 7.36
C ALA A 153 4.26 -11.00 8.48
N GLY A 154 5.13 -10.35 9.26
CA GLY A 154 4.74 -9.41 10.31
C GLY A 154 4.04 -8.15 9.76
N LEU A 155 4.53 -7.60 8.65
CA LEU A 155 3.88 -6.49 7.94
C LEU A 155 2.51 -6.91 7.38
N GLN A 156 2.43 -8.09 6.78
CA GLN A 156 1.16 -8.63 6.25
C GLN A 156 0.14 -8.84 7.36
N PHE A 157 0.56 -9.35 8.52
CA PHE A 157 -0.30 -9.47 9.69
C PHE A 157 -0.81 -8.10 10.16
N THR A 158 0.09 -7.12 10.26
CA THR A 158 -0.26 -5.74 10.66
C THR A 158 -1.20 -5.09 9.65
N PHE A 159 -0.96 -5.29 8.36
CA PHE A 159 -1.87 -4.89 7.28
C PHE A 159 -3.26 -5.51 7.46
N GLY A 160 -3.33 -6.81 7.75
CA GLY A 160 -4.60 -7.52 7.98
C GLY A 160 -5.39 -6.95 9.16
N LEU A 161 -4.71 -6.59 10.27
CA LEU A 161 -5.35 -5.92 11.41
C LEU A 161 -5.94 -4.55 11.01
N GLY A 162 -5.20 -3.77 10.21
CA GLY A 162 -5.71 -2.52 9.64
C GLY A 162 -6.91 -2.76 8.71
N ALA A 163 -6.83 -3.79 7.87
CA ALA A 163 -7.88 -4.11 6.92
C ALA A 163 -9.22 -4.49 7.58
N MET A 164 -9.20 -5.05 8.76
CA MET A 164 -10.43 -5.34 9.53
C MET A 164 -11.20 -4.05 9.91
N SER A 165 -10.51 -2.95 10.15
CA SER A 165 -11.11 -1.68 10.58
C SER A 165 -11.56 -0.79 9.41
N GLY A 166 -10.99 -0.96 8.22
CA GLY A 166 -11.15 -0.04 7.10
C GLY A 166 -12.58 0.22 6.67
N PRO A 167 -13.36 -0.80 6.28
CA PRO A 167 -14.73 -0.61 5.83
C PRO A 167 -15.62 0.02 6.91
N PHE A 168 -15.43 -0.38 8.17
CA PHE A 168 -16.18 0.18 9.30
C PHE A 168 -15.88 1.66 9.50
N LEU A 169 -14.61 2.04 9.56
CA LEU A 169 -14.22 3.45 9.72
C LEU A 169 -14.65 4.29 8.52
N CYS A 170 -14.50 3.78 7.30
CA CYS A 170 -14.90 4.50 6.10
C CYS A 170 -16.43 4.71 6.05
N SER A 171 -17.25 3.75 6.48
CA SER A 171 -18.70 3.93 6.55
C SER A 171 -19.08 5.05 7.52
N ILE A 172 -18.39 5.21 8.65
CA ILE A 172 -18.59 6.34 9.57
C ILE A 172 -18.33 7.68 8.86
N PHE A 173 -17.26 7.78 8.08
CA PHE A 173 -16.98 8.99 7.30
C PHE A 173 -18.07 9.26 6.26
N MET A 174 -18.59 8.21 5.61
CA MET A 174 -19.68 8.34 4.66
C MET A 174 -21.01 8.73 5.34
N ASP A 175 -21.28 8.25 6.54
CA ASP A 175 -22.46 8.64 7.31
C ASP A 175 -22.39 10.11 7.76
N LEU A 176 -21.20 10.61 8.12
CA LEU A 176 -21.01 11.98 8.60
C LEU A 176 -20.99 13.03 7.49
N VAL A 177 -20.41 12.70 6.33
CA VAL A 177 -20.11 13.66 5.24
C VAL A 177 -20.90 13.36 3.96
N GLY A 178 -21.68 12.28 3.94
CA GLY A 178 -22.33 11.75 2.74
C GLY A 178 -21.36 10.94 1.88
N SER A 179 -21.73 10.65 0.64
CA SER A 179 -20.94 9.81 -0.26
C SER A 179 -19.48 10.24 -0.40
N ASN A 180 -19.23 11.55 -0.39
CA ASN A 180 -17.85 12.09 -0.46
C ASN A 180 -17.00 11.75 0.77
N GLY A 181 -17.58 11.29 1.87
CA GLY A 181 -16.90 10.76 3.04
C GLY A 181 -15.92 9.62 2.69
N PHE A 182 -16.20 8.88 1.60
CA PHE A 182 -15.26 7.89 1.07
C PHE A 182 -13.89 8.49 0.72
N PHE A 183 -13.85 9.57 -0.05
CA PHE A 183 -12.59 10.24 -0.40
C PHE A 183 -12.01 11.06 0.75
N VAL A 184 -12.85 11.61 1.64
CA VAL A 184 -12.37 12.26 2.88
C VAL A 184 -11.61 11.27 3.76
N PHE A 185 -12.12 10.06 3.89
CA PHE A 185 -11.44 8.96 4.58
C PHE A 185 -10.08 8.64 3.93
N LEU A 186 -10.05 8.46 2.61
CA LEU A 186 -8.83 8.17 1.87
C LEU A 186 -7.80 9.30 2.04
N PHE A 187 -8.22 10.55 1.92
CA PHE A 187 -7.39 11.73 2.18
C PHE A 187 -6.80 11.72 3.59
N PHE A 188 -7.63 11.49 4.60
CA PHE A 188 -7.23 11.53 6.00
C PHE A 188 -6.14 10.50 6.31
N PHE A 189 -6.36 9.25 5.94
CA PHE A 189 -5.41 8.18 6.26
C PHE A 189 -4.12 8.23 5.43
N HIS A 190 -4.17 8.65 4.17
CA HIS A 190 -2.96 8.91 3.39
C HIS A 190 -2.16 10.07 4.00
N SER A 191 -2.81 11.15 4.37
CA SER A 191 -2.16 12.29 5.03
C SER A 191 -1.53 11.90 6.38
N LEU A 192 -2.19 11.01 7.13
CA LEU A 192 -1.67 10.50 8.39
C LEU A 192 -0.37 9.70 8.20
N ILE A 193 -0.32 8.82 7.19
CA ILE A 193 0.91 8.08 6.85
C ILE A 193 2.01 9.06 6.44
N GLY A 194 1.70 10.03 5.57
CA GLY A 194 2.66 11.03 5.11
C GLY A 194 3.21 11.90 6.24
N ALA A 195 2.34 12.37 7.13
CA ALA A 195 2.72 13.17 8.30
C ALA A 195 3.62 12.38 9.26
N PHE A 196 3.28 11.12 9.53
CA PHE A 196 4.12 10.25 10.34
C PHE A 196 5.47 9.97 9.67
N GLY A 197 5.49 9.83 8.33
CA GLY A 197 6.71 9.71 7.56
C GLY A 197 7.64 10.91 7.71
N ILE A 198 7.11 12.13 7.61
CA ILE A 198 7.87 13.37 7.84
C ILE A 198 8.44 13.42 9.27
N TYR A 199 7.63 13.07 10.28
CA TYR A 199 8.08 12.98 11.67
C TYR A 199 9.24 11.99 11.81
N ARG A 200 9.12 10.79 11.21
CA ARG A 200 10.16 9.76 11.29
C ARG A 200 11.46 10.14 10.59
N MET A 201 11.39 10.90 9.49
CA MET A 201 12.58 11.42 8.81
C MET A 201 13.38 12.39 9.68
N ARG A 202 12.73 13.13 10.59
CA ARG A 202 13.41 14.03 11.53
C ARG A 202 14.05 13.32 12.71
N VAL A 203 13.54 12.12 13.05
CA VAL A 203 13.99 11.37 14.26
C VAL A 203 15.07 10.34 13.94
N ARG A 204 15.14 9.83 12.72
CA ARG A 204 16.08 8.78 12.33
C ARG A 204 16.69 9.08 10.97
N GLU A 205 18.00 8.94 10.86
CA GLU A 205 18.72 9.07 9.59
C GLU A 205 18.38 7.94 8.62
N THR A 206 18.66 8.15 7.33
CA THR A 206 18.48 7.15 6.29
C THR A 206 19.55 6.08 6.46
N VAL A 207 19.15 4.82 6.35
CA VAL A 207 20.08 3.71 6.19
C VAL A 207 20.17 3.42 4.70
N GLU A 208 21.34 3.57 4.12
CA GLU A 208 21.60 3.09 2.77
C GLU A 208 21.91 1.59 2.85
N ASN A 209 20.97 0.77 2.41
CA ASN A 209 21.18 -0.66 2.27
C ASN A 209 21.24 -1.00 0.77
N PRO A 210 22.45 -1.11 0.17
CA PRO A 210 22.59 -1.35 -1.26
C PRO A 210 22.04 -2.71 -1.72
N ASP A 211 21.77 -3.61 -0.78
CA ASP A 211 21.30 -4.97 -1.06
C ASP A 211 19.78 -5.09 -1.14
N SER A 212 19.02 -4.06 -0.76
CA SER A 212 17.57 -4.11 -0.82
C SER A 212 17.07 -3.43 -2.09
N GLN A 213 16.58 -4.21 -3.05
CA GLN A 213 15.93 -3.71 -4.26
C GLN A 213 14.41 -3.71 -4.09
N PHE A 214 13.73 -2.81 -4.80
CA PHE A 214 12.28 -2.83 -4.87
C PHE A 214 11.82 -4.05 -5.67
N VAL A 215 10.93 -4.84 -5.06
CA VAL A 215 10.24 -5.93 -5.73
C VAL A 215 8.73 -5.67 -5.64
N ALA A 216 8.06 -5.67 -6.79
CA ALA A 216 6.62 -5.53 -6.84
C ALA A 216 5.97 -6.76 -6.20
N MET A 217 5.32 -6.57 -5.06
CA MET A 217 4.68 -7.63 -4.32
C MET A 217 3.16 -7.44 -4.29
N PRO A 218 2.38 -8.49 -4.57
CA PRO A 218 0.94 -8.43 -4.39
C PRO A 218 0.61 -8.32 -2.89
N GLN A 219 -0.48 -7.64 -2.59
CA GLN A 219 -0.92 -7.38 -1.21
C GLN A 219 -1.32 -8.64 -0.44
N THR A 220 -1.63 -9.71 -1.18
CA THR A 220 -2.02 -11.01 -0.63
C THR A 220 -0.89 -12.04 -0.71
N ILE A 221 0.37 -11.57 -0.69
CA ILE A 221 1.51 -12.47 -0.77
C ILE A 221 1.58 -13.38 0.46
N THR A 222 1.84 -14.66 0.23
CA THR A 222 2.10 -15.64 1.29
C THR A 222 3.56 -15.60 1.73
N PRO A 223 3.92 -16.10 2.92
CA PRO A 223 5.32 -16.26 3.33
C PRO A 223 6.16 -17.01 2.30
N ALA A 224 5.64 -18.08 1.69
CA ALA A 224 6.30 -18.80 0.61
C ALA A 224 6.52 -17.94 -0.64
N GLY A 225 5.58 -17.01 -0.97
CA GLY A 225 5.76 -16.06 -2.05
C GLY A 225 6.84 -15.01 -1.75
N ILE A 226 7.05 -14.67 -0.49
CA ILE A 226 8.13 -13.76 -0.07
C ILE A 226 9.49 -14.44 -0.25
N GLU A 227 9.60 -15.77 -0.03
CA GLU A 227 10.81 -16.54 -0.28
C GLU A 227 11.25 -16.54 -1.75
N LEU A 228 10.30 -16.37 -2.68
CA LEU A 228 10.58 -16.24 -4.11
C LEU A 228 11.11 -14.85 -4.50
N ASN A 229 11.18 -13.90 -3.55
CA ASN A 229 11.78 -12.60 -3.79
C ASN A 229 13.27 -12.76 -4.10
N PRO A 230 13.78 -12.26 -5.24
CA PRO A 230 15.18 -12.40 -5.63
C PRO A 230 16.16 -11.70 -4.68
N THR A 231 15.66 -10.86 -3.76
CA THR A 231 16.49 -10.19 -2.74
C THR A 231 16.60 -10.99 -1.44
N THR A 232 15.84 -12.09 -1.27
CA THR A 232 16.01 -13.00 -0.14
C THR A 232 17.21 -13.90 -0.37
N GLU A 233 17.91 -14.28 0.71
CA GLU A 233 18.96 -15.29 0.60
C GLU A 233 18.36 -16.64 0.19
N PRO A 234 18.94 -17.34 -0.79
CA PRO A 234 18.52 -18.69 -1.10
C PRO A 234 18.59 -19.56 0.17
N ILE A 235 17.57 -20.35 0.42
CA ILE A 235 17.62 -21.37 1.46
C ILE A 235 18.64 -22.41 0.98
N GLU A 236 19.87 -22.35 1.48
CA GLU A 236 20.86 -23.39 1.22
C GLU A 236 20.28 -24.73 1.71
N GLU A 237 20.02 -25.64 0.79
CA GLU A 237 19.70 -27.02 1.16
C GLU A 237 20.88 -27.55 1.99
N PRO A 238 20.65 -28.19 3.16
CA PRO A 238 21.71 -28.82 3.90
C PRO A 238 22.37 -29.82 2.98
N ILE A 239 23.70 -29.63 2.75
CA ILE A 239 24.52 -30.57 2.01
C ILE A 239 24.23 -31.95 2.63
N LYS A 240 23.58 -32.84 1.87
CA LYS A 240 23.47 -34.22 2.27
C LYS A 240 24.90 -34.75 2.35
N ASP A 241 25.41 -34.97 3.57
CA ASP A 241 26.62 -35.74 3.78
C ASP A 241 26.37 -37.16 3.25
N GLU A 242 26.66 -37.35 1.99
CA GLU A 242 26.57 -38.64 1.27
C GLU A 242 27.66 -39.62 1.71
N ASN A 243 28.47 -39.25 2.73
CA ASN A 243 29.61 -40.05 3.23
C ASN A 243 29.41 -40.58 4.66
N ARG A 244 28.21 -41.00 5.03
CA ARG A 244 28.00 -41.80 6.24
C ARG A 244 27.45 -43.18 5.90
N GLU A 245 28.16 -43.93 5.06
CA GLU A 245 28.10 -45.39 5.01
C GLU A 245 29.49 -45.90 4.59
N ILE A 246 30.36 -46.19 5.55
CA ILE A 246 31.33 -47.31 5.53
C ILE A 246 31.43 -47.80 6.96
#